data_f85703217835b4d2d630c72691a95a13
#
_entry.id   f85703217835b4d2d630c72691a95a13
#
_cell.length_a   1.000
_cell.length_b   1.000
_cell.length_c   1.000
_cell.angle_alpha   90.00
_cell.angle_beta   90.00
_cell.angle_gamma   90.00
#
_symmetry.space_group_name_H-M   'P 1'
#
loop_
_entity.id
_entity.type
_entity.pdbx_description
1 polymer ?
#
loop_
_entity_poly.entity_id
_entity_poly.type
_entity_poly.pdbx_seq_one_letter_code
_entity_poly.pdbx_strand_id
1 'polypeptide(L)'
;VSTLLSGAMRWDIREAGKRFADRYVLVAGHCNPVVYATLAVMNEALRIKYRQTGDSKYLNFKGDDYQLVWEDLLTLRQNGGLPGHAEMEGKTLFFKANTGPSGHGSPYAAGEALALKYAGTPDVKVFAFEGEGGFTTGASHETINSAWGLGLGNLVYFMDWNDFGIDNRPFSSIVYGGPEDWFGSHGWHVEGVEDGENWEEVTNAYYKLLVENADPNIPKVIYSKTRKGRGYHVYDNKSHGTAH
;
A
#
# COMPACT_ATOMS: atom_id res chain seq x y z
N VAL A 1 0.80 -3.88 5.23
CA VAL A 1 0.59 -2.45 5.53
C VAL A 1 1.29 -2.08 6.84
N SER A 2 0.91 -2.67 7.97
CA SER A 2 1.45 -2.28 9.29
C SER A 2 2.97 -2.37 9.36
N THR A 3 3.59 -3.44 8.85
CA THR A 3 5.06 -3.61 8.79
C THR A 3 5.72 -2.48 7.99
N LEU A 4 5.16 -2.10 6.85
CA LEU A 4 5.67 -1.00 6.05
C LEU A 4 5.65 0.32 6.81
N LEU A 5 4.48 0.67 7.37
CA LEU A 5 4.28 1.95 8.04
C LEU A 5 5.03 2.08 9.36
N SER A 6 5.29 0.95 10.05
CA SER A 6 6.01 0.97 11.33
C SER A 6 7.54 0.92 11.20
N GLY A 7 8.08 0.48 10.07
CA GLY A 7 9.53 0.25 9.99
C GLY A 7 10.20 0.44 8.63
N ALA A 8 9.56 0.06 7.52
CA ALA A 8 10.23 0.01 6.23
C ALA A 8 10.11 1.30 5.41
N MET A 9 9.10 2.12 5.65
CA MET A 9 8.83 3.37 4.96
C MET A 9 9.45 4.57 5.69
N ARG A 10 10.16 5.44 4.99
CA ARG A 10 10.67 6.71 5.53
C ARG A 10 9.59 7.78 5.48
N TRP A 11 8.93 8.02 6.58
CA TRP A 11 7.86 9.00 6.68
C TRP A 11 7.68 9.50 8.12
N ASP A 12 6.84 10.50 8.31
CA ASP A 12 6.45 10.96 9.63
C ASP A 12 4.93 11.12 9.67
N ILE A 13 4.26 10.36 10.51
CA ILE A 13 2.79 10.39 10.64
C ILE A 13 2.28 11.78 11.09
N ARG A 14 3.14 12.56 11.77
CA ARG A 14 2.80 13.92 12.23
C ARG A 14 2.92 14.96 11.10
N GLU A 15 3.58 14.60 9.99
CA GLU A 15 3.87 15.49 8.86
C GLU A 15 3.67 14.76 7.53
N ALA A 16 2.41 14.43 7.22
CA ALA A 16 2.06 13.64 6.03
C ALA A 16 2.53 14.26 4.69
N GLY A 17 2.79 15.56 4.65
CA GLY A 17 3.29 16.30 3.48
C GLY A 17 4.80 16.49 3.45
N LYS A 18 5.58 15.83 4.30
CA LYS A 18 7.03 16.00 4.37
C LYS A 18 7.71 15.76 3.03
N ARG A 19 8.55 16.70 2.63
CA ARG A 19 9.19 16.76 1.31
C ARG A 19 10.12 15.57 1.12
N PHE A 20 10.57 14.81 0.91
CA PHE A 20 11.48 13.67 0.75
C PHE A 20 11.06 12.43 1.57
N ALA A 21 9.85 12.42 2.12
CA ALA A 21 9.28 11.19 2.61
C ALA A 21 8.96 10.24 1.46
N ASP A 22 9.01 8.94 1.70
CA ASP A 22 8.55 7.95 0.74
C ASP A 22 7.05 8.16 0.43
N ARG A 23 6.62 7.70 -0.72
CA ARG A 23 5.25 7.86 -1.22
C ARG A 23 4.44 6.59 -0.99
N TYR A 24 3.22 6.75 -0.55
CA TYR A 24 2.27 5.66 -0.39
C TYR A 24 1.11 5.83 -1.39
N VAL A 25 0.95 4.86 -2.27
CA VAL A 25 -0.14 4.83 -3.27
C VAL A 25 -1.00 3.61 -3.02
N LEU A 26 -2.24 3.82 -2.62
CA LEU A 26 -3.21 2.74 -2.48
C LEU A 26 -3.94 2.55 -3.81
N VAL A 27 -3.42 1.67 -4.66
CA VAL A 27 -3.98 1.38 -5.98
C VAL A 27 -5.34 0.71 -5.84
N ALA A 28 -5.44 -0.30 -4.98
CA ALA A 28 -6.71 -0.88 -4.55
C ALA A 28 -7.42 0.06 -3.56
N GLY A 29 -8.01 1.14 -4.06
CA GLY A 29 -8.62 2.19 -3.22
C GLY A 29 -9.64 1.68 -2.19
N HIS A 30 -10.32 0.59 -2.49
CA HIS A 30 -11.29 -0.05 -1.59
C HIS A 30 -10.63 -0.74 -0.37
N CYS A 31 -9.31 -0.96 -0.38
CA CYS A 31 -8.56 -1.54 0.74
C CYS A 31 -8.13 -0.50 1.80
N ASN A 32 -8.64 0.73 1.72
CA ASN A 32 -8.33 1.80 2.67
C ASN A 32 -8.63 1.48 4.15
N PRO A 33 -9.61 0.64 4.55
CA PRO A 33 -9.87 0.38 5.96
C PRO A 33 -8.64 -0.11 6.74
N VAL A 34 -7.80 -0.97 6.12
CA VAL A 34 -6.59 -1.47 6.80
C VAL A 34 -5.56 -0.36 7.03
N VAL A 35 -5.47 0.58 6.12
CA VAL A 35 -4.57 1.75 6.27
C VAL A 35 -5.13 2.71 7.30
N TYR A 36 -6.42 3.03 7.23
CA TYR A 36 -7.07 3.91 8.21
C TYR A 36 -6.94 3.36 9.63
N ALA A 37 -7.20 2.07 9.83
CA ALA A 37 -7.04 1.43 11.13
C ALA A 37 -5.60 1.52 11.64
N THR A 38 -4.61 1.29 10.77
CA THR A 38 -3.19 1.41 11.14
C THR A 38 -2.83 2.84 11.53
N LEU A 39 -3.25 3.84 10.75
CA LEU A 39 -3.03 5.25 11.06
C LEU A 39 -3.71 5.67 12.37
N ALA A 40 -4.94 5.20 12.60
CA ALA A 40 -5.68 5.51 13.82
C ALA A 40 -4.98 4.95 15.07
N VAL A 41 -4.49 3.71 15.02
CA VAL A 41 -3.72 3.11 16.14
C VAL A 41 -2.43 3.89 16.40
N MET A 42 -1.69 4.24 15.38
CA MET A 42 -0.44 5.00 15.51
C MET A 42 -0.69 6.40 16.08
N ASN A 43 -1.72 7.10 15.58
CA ASN A 43 -2.10 8.41 16.10
C ASN A 43 -2.62 8.35 17.54
N GLU A 44 -3.38 7.30 17.92
CA GLU A 44 -3.81 7.14 19.31
C GLU A 44 -2.63 6.91 20.25
N ALA A 45 -1.61 6.17 19.80
CA ALA A 45 -0.37 6.03 20.57
C ALA A 45 0.31 7.40 20.81
N LEU A 46 0.34 8.28 19.81
CA LEU A 46 0.84 9.65 19.97
C LEU A 46 -0.02 10.48 20.93
N ARG A 47 -1.36 10.39 20.81
CA ARG A 47 -2.29 11.07 21.74
C ARG A 47 -2.08 10.62 23.20
N ILE A 48 -1.90 9.33 23.42
CA ILE A 48 -1.61 8.78 24.76
C ILE A 48 -0.29 9.34 25.27
N LYS A 49 0.77 9.35 24.45
CA LYS A 49 2.07 9.90 24.84
C LYS A 49 2.00 11.38 25.16
N TYR A 50 1.29 12.16 24.35
CA TYR A 50 1.07 13.58 24.64
C TYR A 50 0.34 13.80 25.98
N ARG A 51 -0.74 13.06 26.24
CA ARG A 51 -1.47 13.13 27.52
C ARG A 51 -0.60 12.76 28.70
N GLN A 52 0.35 11.83 28.55
CA GLN A 52 1.25 11.39 29.62
C GLN A 52 2.39 12.36 29.88
N THR A 53 2.90 13.05 28.86
CA THR A 53 4.15 13.80 28.95
C THR A 53 3.98 15.32 28.82
N GLY A 54 2.91 15.78 28.17
CA GLY A 54 2.73 17.16 27.75
C GLY A 54 3.68 17.63 26.64
N ASP A 55 4.47 16.71 26.07
CA ASP A 55 5.50 17.06 25.07
C ASP A 55 4.89 17.22 23.68
N SER A 56 4.98 18.44 23.14
CA SER A 56 4.42 18.82 21.84
C SER A 56 4.99 18.03 20.64
N LYS A 57 6.12 17.33 20.81
CA LYS A 57 6.66 16.46 19.75
C LYS A 57 5.72 15.33 19.33
N TYR A 58 4.71 15.01 20.15
CA TYR A 58 3.71 13.99 19.86
C TYR A 58 2.47 14.53 19.13
N LEU A 59 2.40 15.83 18.88
CA LEU A 59 1.30 16.46 18.14
C LEU A 59 1.55 16.40 16.62
N ASN A 60 0.45 16.41 15.85
CA ASN A 60 0.52 16.59 14.41
C ASN A 60 0.92 18.05 14.10
N PHE A 61 1.87 18.25 13.19
CA PHE A 61 2.40 19.58 12.87
C PHE A 61 1.40 20.47 12.12
N LYS A 62 0.38 19.88 11.52
CA LYS A 62 -0.69 20.59 10.81
C LYS A 62 -1.97 20.73 11.63
N GLY A 63 -2.02 20.15 12.83
CA GLY A 63 -3.20 20.16 13.70
C GLY A 63 -4.10 18.95 13.54
N ASP A 64 -5.17 18.93 14.34
CA ASP A 64 -6.06 17.78 14.49
C ASP A 64 -6.84 17.42 13.19
N ASP A 65 -7.09 18.39 12.31
CA ASP A 65 -7.76 18.18 11.02
C ASP A 65 -6.96 17.28 10.06
N TYR A 66 -5.69 17.04 10.37
CA TYR A 66 -4.81 16.15 9.60
C TYR A 66 -4.44 14.87 10.36
N GLN A 67 -5.03 14.64 11.52
CA GLN A 67 -4.78 13.49 12.36
C GLN A 67 -5.97 12.52 12.33
N LEU A 68 -5.86 11.43 11.57
CA LEU A 68 -6.86 10.38 11.58
C LEU A 68 -6.82 9.61 12.89
N VAL A 69 -7.90 9.62 13.61
CA VAL A 69 -8.04 8.99 14.94
C VAL A 69 -9.12 7.90 14.92
N TRP A 70 -9.22 7.13 15.98
CA TRP A 70 -10.13 6.00 16.02
C TRP A 70 -11.61 6.41 15.84
N GLU A 71 -11.99 7.56 16.35
CA GLU A 71 -13.36 8.09 16.22
C GLU A 71 -13.78 8.28 14.76
N ASP A 72 -12.82 8.62 13.90
CA ASP A 72 -13.06 8.82 12.47
C ASP A 72 -13.44 7.51 11.76
N LEU A 73 -12.93 6.36 12.26
CA LEU A 73 -13.24 5.05 11.66
C LEU A 73 -14.75 4.75 11.68
N LEU A 74 -15.47 5.30 12.65
CA LEU A 74 -16.92 5.13 12.78
C LEU A 74 -17.69 5.87 11.69
N THR A 75 -17.04 6.74 10.95
CA THR A 75 -17.65 7.59 9.91
C THR A 75 -17.35 7.09 8.49
N LEU A 76 -16.72 5.92 8.35
CA LEU A 76 -16.35 5.37 7.05
C LEU A 76 -17.56 5.28 6.11
N ARG A 77 -17.45 5.88 4.91
CA ARG A 77 -18.49 5.96 3.88
C ARG A 77 -19.76 6.72 4.30
N GLN A 78 -19.73 7.45 5.40
CA GLN A 78 -20.80 8.36 5.76
C GLN A 78 -20.58 9.73 5.09
N ASN A 79 -21.65 10.48 4.88
CA ASN A 79 -21.57 11.83 4.32
C ASN A 79 -20.75 12.74 5.27
N GLY A 80 -19.68 13.34 4.74
CA GLY A 80 -18.75 14.16 5.53
C GLY A 80 -17.76 13.37 6.42
N GLY A 81 -17.79 12.03 6.35
CA GLY A 81 -16.87 11.14 7.06
C GLY A 81 -15.70 10.70 6.19
N LEU A 82 -15.02 9.62 6.64
CA LEU A 82 -13.89 9.06 5.88
C LEU A 82 -14.35 8.50 4.53
N PRO A 83 -13.63 8.83 3.44
CA PRO A 83 -13.98 8.37 2.10
C PRO A 83 -13.81 6.85 1.96
N GLY A 84 -14.67 6.24 1.14
CA GLY A 84 -14.62 4.81 0.83
C GLY A 84 -13.49 4.40 -0.10
N HIS A 85 -12.87 5.36 -0.79
CA HIS A 85 -11.63 5.25 -1.53
C HIS A 85 -10.66 6.33 -1.05
N ALA A 86 -9.37 6.04 -1.14
CA ALA A 86 -8.35 6.96 -0.64
C ALA A 86 -8.35 8.29 -1.39
N GLU A 87 -8.30 9.39 -0.65
CA GLU A 87 -8.23 10.76 -1.17
C GLU A 87 -7.08 11.53 -0.54
N MET A 88 -6.47 12.44 -1.33
CA MET A 88 -5.32 13.25 -0.92
C MET A 88 -5.74 14.53 -0.21
N GLU A 89 -6.53 14.42 0.85
CA GLU A 89 -7.00 15.59 1.58
C GLU A 89 -7.19 15.34 3.08
N GLY A 90 -7.16 16.42 3.87
CA GLY A 90 -7.47 16.38 5.28
C GLY A 90 -6.73 15.26 6.04
N LYS A 91 -7.48 14.45 6.75
CA LYS A 91 -6.97 13.32 7.55
C LYS A 91 -6.36 12.20 6.71
N THR A 92 -6.65 12.17 5.42
CA THR A 92 -6.15 11.18 4.46
C THR A 92 -5.05 11.73 3.54
N LEU A 93 -4.51 12.91 3.81
CA LEU A 93 -3.40 13.52 3.08
C LEU A 93 -2.12 12.65 3.01
N PHE A 94 -2.06 11.61 3.81
CA PHE A 94 -1.02 10.58 3.78
C PHE A 94 -0.91 9.91 2.40
N PHE A 95 -2.04 9.62 1.74
CA PHE A 95 -2.05 9.07 0.39
C PHE A 95 -1.50 10.08 -0.61
N LYS A 96 -0.91 9.59 -1.70
CA LYS A 96 -0.32 10.43 -2.76
C LYS A 96 -1.04 10.31 -4.09
N ALA A 97 -2.21 9.68 -4.10
CA ALA A 97 -3.10 9.62 -5.25
C ALA A 97 -4.54 9.45 -4.80
N ASN A 98 -5.46 10.05 -5.53
CA ASN A 98 -6.86 9.69 -5.49
C ASN A 98 -7.04 8.50 -6.43
N THR A 99 -7.33 7.33 -5.89
CA THR A 99 -7.48 6.09 -6.64
C THR A 99 -8.91 5.57 -6.57
N GLY A 100 -9.27 4.68 -7.45
CA GLY A 100 -10.62 4.10 -7.53
C GLY A 100 -10.64 2.91 -8.48
N PRO A 101 -10.55 3.11 -9.81
CA PRO A 101 -10.54 2.00 -10.76
C PRO A 101 -9.32 1.11 -10.56
N SER A 102 -9.55 -0.20 -10.42
CA SER A 102 -8.47 -1.20 -10.25
C SER A 102 -7.42 -1.08 -11.35
N GLY A 103 -6.16 -1.16 -10.98
CA GLY A 103 -5.01 -1.09 -11.88
C GLY A 103 -4.60 0.31 -12.34
N HIS A 104 -5.45 1.34 -12.24
CA HIS A 104 -5.11 2.69 -12.70
C HIS A 104 -4.06 3.37 -11.81
N GLY A 105 -3.94 2.98 -10.56
CA GLY A 105 -2.90 3.49 -9.67
C GLY A 105 -1.51 2.95 -10.00
N SER A 106 -1.38 1.85 -10.75
CA SER A 106 -0.09 1.30 -11.16
C SER A 106 0.71 2.26 -12.04
N PRO A 107 0.17 2.77 -13.18
CA PRO A 107 0.88 3.77 -13.99
C PRO A 107 1.08 5.09 -13.25
N TYR A 108 0.17 5.49 -12.36
CA TYR A 108 0.39 6.65 -11.50
C TYR A 108 1.62 6.47 -10.62
N ALA A 109 1.73 5.34 -9.91
CA ALA A 109 2.87 5.05 -9.05
C ALA A 109 4.20 5.01 -9.83
N ALA A 110 4.18 4.43 -11.03
CA ALA A 110 5.36 4.42 -11.91
C ALA A 110 5.73 5.83 -12.40
N GLY A 111 4.74 6.66 -12.73
CA GLY A 111 4.93 8.06 -13.10
C GLY A 111 5.53 8.89 -11.96
N GLU A 112 5.06 8.70 -10.72
CA GLU A 112 5.63 9.33 -9.52
C GLU A 112 7.08 8.88 -9.30
N ALA A 113 7.37 7.58 -9.42
CA ALA A 113 8.72 7.04 -9.28
C ALA A 113 9.67 7.61 -10.34
N LEU A 114 9.21 7.73 -11.59
CA LEU A 114 9.94 8.32 -12.68
C LEU A 114 10.21 9.82 -12.46
N ALA A 115 9.21 10.56 -12.01
CA ALA A 115 9.34 11.98 -11.69
C ALA A 115 10.36 12.22 -10.58
N LEU A 116 10.34 11.42 -9.52
CA LEU A 116 11.32 11.48 -8.43
C LEU A 116 12.75 11.18 -8.92
N LYS A 117 12.89 10.20 -9.82
CA LYS A 117 14.18 9.88 -10.44
C LYS A 117 14.72 11.05 -11.25
N TYR A 118 13.90 11.68 -12.11
CA TYR A 118 14.31 12.85 -12.90
C TYR A 118 14.52 14.10 -12.04
N ALA A 119 13.85 14.22 -10.91
CA ALA A 119 14.08 15.30 -9.95
C ALA A 119 15.38 15.13 -9.13
N GLY A 120 16.16 14.09 -9.37
CA GLY A 120 17.42 13.83 -8.66
C GLY A 120 17.21 13.26 -7.24
N THR A 121 16.06 12.67 -6.96
CA THR A 121 15.73 12.05 -5.67
C THR A 121 15.32 10.57 -5.80
N PRO A 122 16.14 9.73 -6.48
CA PRO A 122 15.80 8.32 -6.75
C PRO A 122 15.79 7.44 -5.48
N ASP A 123 16.29 7.96 -4.38
CA ASP A 123 16.25 7.30 -3.07
C ASP A 123 14.90 7.41 -2.36
N VAL A 124 14.02 8.31 -2.81
CA VAL A 124 12.62 8.37 -2.36
C VAL A 124 11.82 7.26 -3.06
N LYS A 125 11.29 6.35 -2.26
CA LYS A 125 10.56 5.19 -2.76
C LYS A 125 9.07 5.49 -2.94
N VAL A 126 8.47 4.82 -3.92
CA VAL A 126 7.04 4.81 -4.15
C VAL A 126 6.52 3.41 -3.86
N PHE A 127 5.75 3.29 -2.80
CA PHE A 127 5.12 2.05 -2.36
C PHE A 127 3.67 2.02 -2.85
N ALA A 128 3.32 1.05 -3.67
CA ALA A 128 2.00 0.93 -4.28
C ALA A 128 1.35 -0.42 -3.93
N PHE A 129 0.12 -0.39 -3.47
CA PHE A 129 -0.63 -1.57 -3.01
C PHE A 129 -1.79 -1.88 -3.95
N GLU A 130 -1.83 -3.10 -4.47
CA GLU A 130 -2.88 -3.61 -5.34
C GLU A 130 -3.18 -5.09 -5.05
N GLY A 131 -4.38 -5.54 -5.39
CA GLY A 131 -4.70 -6.96 -5.47
C GLY A 131 -4.37 -7.55 -6.84
N GLU A 132 -4.35 -8.88 -6.94
CA GLU A 132 -4.07 -9.59 -8.18
C GLU A 132 -4.98 -9.15 -9.33
N GLY A 133 -6.25 -8.87 -9.05
CA GLY A 133 -7.21 -8.42 -10.06
C GLY A 133 -6.81 -7.11 -10.75
N GLY A 134 -6.24 -6.17 -10.01
CA GLY A 134 -5.77 -4.91 -10.56
C GLY A 134 -4.53 -5.08 -11.44
N PHE A 135 -3.65 -5.98 -11.09
CA PHE A 135 -2.45 -6.25 -11.88
C PHE A 135 -2.69 -6.90 -13.24
N THR A 136 -3.88 -7.48 -13.46
CA THR A 136 -4.25 -8.04 -14.77
C THR A 136 -4.91 -7.06 -15.72
N THR A 137 -5.06 -5.80 -15.33
CA THR A 137 -5.55 -4.76 -16.23
C THR A 137 -4.48 -4.34 -17.24
N GLY A 138 -4.90 -3.88 -18.44
CA GLY A 138 -3.97 -3.49 -19.49
C GLY A 138 -2.96 -2.44 -19.06
N ALA A 139 -3.42 -1.40 -18.35
CA ALA A 139 -2.54 -0.33 -17.86
C ALA A 139 -1.46 -0.84 -16.86
N SER A 140 -1.81 -1.83 -16.02
CA SER A 140 -0.83 -2.47 -15.13
C SER A 140 0.18 -3.29 -15.91
N HIS A 141 -0.24 -4.04 -16.94
CA HIS A 141 0.67 -4.81 -17.78
C HIS A 141 1.65 -3.92 -18.54
N GLU A 142 1.20 -2.83 -19.11
CA GLU A 142 2.08 -1.84 -19.76
C GLU A 142 3.09 -1.25 -18.77
N THR A 143 2.64 -0.98 -17.55
CA THR A 143 3.51 -0.46 -16.49
C THR A 143 4.56 -1.49 -16.07
N ILE A 144 4.16 -2.75 -15.83
CA ILE A 144 5.08 -3.83 -15.47
C ILE A 144 6.14 -4.02 -16.55
N ASN A 145 5.73 -4.03 -17.81
CA ASN A 145 6.62 -4.19 -18.95
C ASN A 145 7.64 -3.04 -19.08
N SER A 146 7.21 -1.79 -18.87
CA SER A 146 8.05 -0.61 -19.10
C SER A 146 8.92 -0.22 -17.89
N ALA A 147 8.54 -0.58 -16.68
CA ALA A 147 9.21 -0.13 -15.44
C ALA A 147 10.68 -0.56 -15.37
N TRP A 148 11.02 -1.74 -15.88
CA TRP A 148 12.40 -2.21 -15.95
C TRP A 148 13.22 -1.37 -16.92
N GLY A 149 12.72 -1.14 -18.13
CA GLY A 149 13.42 -0.31 -19.15
C GLY A 149 13.60 1.15 -18.72
N LEU A 150 12.70 1.67 -17.90
CA LEU A 150 12.79 3.00 -17.29
C LEU A 150 13.72 3.02 -16.05
N GLY A 151 14.16 1.85 -15.57
CA GLY A 151 15.04 1.71 -14.41
C GLY A 151 14.41 2.25 -13.13
N LEU A 152 13.16 1.87 -12.83
CA LEU A 152 12.40 2.39 -11.69
C LEU A 152 12.70 1.58 -10.41
N GLY A 153 13.95 1.52 -9.98
CA GLY A 153 14.34 0.81 -8.76
C GLY A 153 13.78 1.41 -7.46
N ASN A 154 13.22 2.59 -7.52
CA ASN A 154 12.47 3.23 -6.43
C ASN A 154 10.96 2.92 -6.43
N LEU A 155 10.48 2.12 -7.40
CA LEU A 155 9.09 1.61 -7.43
C LEU A 155 9.01 0.25 -6.74
N VAL A 156 8.14 0.14 -5.75
CA VAL A 156 7.92 -1.10 -4.98
C VAL A 156 6.43 -1.40 -4.94
N TYR A 157 6.05 -2.51 -5.56
CA TYR A 157 4.66 -3.00 -5.51
C TYR A 157 4.46 -3.99 -4.37
N PHE A 158 3.26 -3.94 -3.79
CA PHE A 158 2.74 -4.94 -2.87
C PHE A 158 1.48 -5.52 -3.46
N MET A 159 1.46 -6.83 -3.62
CA MET A 159 0.32 -7.56 -4.12
C MET A 159 -0.34 -8.34 -2.99
N ASP A 160 -1.63 -8.09 -2.79
CA ASP A 160 -2.48 -8.96 -1.99
C ASP A 160 -2.91 -10.14 -2.85
N TRP A 161 -2.28 -11.30 -2.61
CA TRP A 161 -2.53 -12.53 -3.34
C TRP A 161 -3.49 -13.41 -2.53
N ASN A 162 -4.79 -13.14 -2.65
CA ASN A 162 -5.83 -13.86 -1.91
C ASN A 162 -6.65 -14.81 -2.77
N ASP A 163 -6.36 -14.91 -4.07
CA ASP A 163 -7.00 -15.75 -5.08
C ASP A 163 -8.47 -15.41 -5.38
N PHE A 164 -8.96 -14.23 -4.95
CA PHE A 164 -10.33 -13.82 -5.22
C PHE A 164 -10.47 -12.37 -5.67
N GLY A 165 -11.06 -12.19 -6.85
CA GLY A 165 -11.53 -10.90 -7.31
C GLY A 165 -12.93 -10.56 -6.74
N ILE A 166 -13.76 -9.91 -7.56
CA ILE A 166 -15.15 -9.59 -7.24
C ILE A 166 -16.11 -10.76 -7.50
N ASP A 167 -15.68 -11.72 -8.33
CA ASP A 167 -16.47 -12.88 -8.72
C ASP A 167 -16.37 -14.03 -7.72
N ASN A 168 -17.24 -15.02 -7.87
CA ASN A 168 -17.27 -16.22 -7.01
C ASN A 168 -16.24 -17.28 -7.44
N ARG A 169 -15.41 -16.99 -8.43
CA ARG A 169 -14.40 -17.93 -8.94
C ARG A 169 -13.01 -17.54 -8.43
N PRO A 170 -12.18 -18.52 -8.07
CA PRO A 170 -10.78 -18.27 -7.77
C PRO A 170 -10.09 -17.57 -8.96
N PHE A 171 -9.25 -16.59 -8.68
CA PHE A 171 -8.54 -15.83 -9.71
C PHE A 171 -7.61 -16.73 -10.55
N SER A 172 -6.96 -17.68 -9.90
CA SER A 172 -6.13 -18.73 -10.53
C SER A 172 -6.88 -19.62 -11.53
N SER A 173 -8.22 -19.65 -11.48
CA SER A 173 -9.04 -20.36 -12.49
C SER A 173 -9.36 -19.53 -13.74
N ILE A 174 -8.98 -18.25 -13.74
CA ILE A 174 -9.32 -17.28 -14.80
C ILE A 174 -8.07 -16.77 -15.49
N VAL A 175 -7.00 -16.52 -14.72
CA VAL A 175 -5.74 -15.97 -15.22
C VAL A 175 -4.61 -16.96 -14.99
N TYR A 176 -3.83 -17.20 -16.02
CA TYR A 176 -2.69 -18.12 -15.97
C TYR A 176 -1.48 -17.49 -15.29
N GLY A 177 -0.74 -18.31 -14.54
CA GLY A 177 0.51 -17.93 -13.89
C GLY A 177 0.29 -17.28 -12.52
N GLY A 178 1.38 -16.89 -11.92
CA GLY A 178 1.45 -16.25 -10.61
C GLY A 178 2.35 -15.00 -10.64
N PRO A 179 2.58 -14.37 -9.49
CA PRO A 179 3.39 -13.15 -9.42
C PRO A 179 4.80 -13.29 -10.00
N GLU A 180 5.44 -14.45 -9.81
CA GLU A 180 6.75 -14.75 -10.37
C GLU A 180 6.72 -14.74 -11.90
N ASP A 181 5.68 -15.33 -12.50
CA ASP A 181 5.52 -15.35 -13.95
C ASP A 181 5.23 -13.96 -14.49
N TRP A 182 4.40 -13.18 -13.79
CA TRP A 182 3.96 -11.86 -14.25
C TRP A 182 5.04 -10.79 -14.13
N PHE A 183 5.78 -10.78 -13.04
CA PHE A 183 6.81 -9.77 -12.78
C PHE A 183 8.22 -10.23 -13.14
N GLY A 184 8.56 -11.48 -12.82
CA GLY A 184 9.90 -12.03 -13.08
C GLY A 184 10.23 -12.07 -14.56
N SER A 185 9.25 -12.40 -15.44
CA SER A 185 9.42 -12.37 -16.89
C SER A 185 9.73 -10.98 -17.46
N HIS A 186 9.47 -9.90 -16.71
CA HIS A 186 9.76 -8.52 -17.07
C HIS A 186 10.96 -7.94 -16.30
N GLY A 187 11.75 -8.79 -15.64
CA GLY A 187 13.00 -8.39 -14.98
C GLY A 187 12.85 -7.70 -13.62
N TRP A 188 11.69 -7.83 -12.97
CA TRP A 188 11.48 -7.33 -11.62
C TRP A 188 12.14 -8.25 -10.58
N HIS A 189 12.56 -7.67 -9.46
CA HIS A 189 12.82 -8.45 -8.25
C HIS A 189 11.51 -8.83 -7.59
N VAL A 190 11.30 -10.12 -7.38
CA VAL A 190 10.08 -10.68 -6.82
C VAL A 190 10.39 -11.38 -5.51
N GLU A 191 9.66 -11.04 -4.44
CA GLU A 191 9.70 -11.74 -3.17
C GLU A 191 8.31 -12.23 -2.77
N GLY A 192 8.23 -13.52 -2.43
CA GLY A 192 6.98 -14.16 -2.01
C GLY A 192 6.89 -14.30 -0.50
N VAL A 193 5.68 -14.12 0.03
CA VAL A 193 5.32 -14.41 1.42
C VAL A 193 4.19 -15.42 1.41
N GLU A 194 4.45 -16.63 1.93
CA GLU A 194 3.48 -17.73 1.94
C GLU A 194 2.36 -17.51 2.97
N ASP A 195 2.68 -16.84 4.08
CA ASP A 195 1.70 -16.44 5.09
C ASP A 195 1.80 -14.94 5.38
N GLY A 196 0.94 -14.16 4.75
CA GLY A 196 0.86 -12.70 4.92
C GLY A 196 0.47 -12.24 6.33
N GLU A 197 0.13 -13.16 7.23
CA GLU A 197 -0.12 -12.90 8.65
C GLU A 197 1.12 -13.15 9.52
N ASN A 198 2.12 -13.81 8.96
CA ASN A 198 3.39 -14.05 9.64
C ASN A 198 4.30 -12.82 9.54
N TRP A 199 4.41 -12.08 10.64
CA TRP A 199 5.21 -10.87 10.71
C TRP A 199 6.69 -11.09 10.38
N GLU A 200 7.24 -12.25 10.72
CA GLU A 200 8.62 -12.58 10.43
C GLU A 200 8.85 -12.76 8.93
N GLU A 201 7.99 -13.52 8.26
CA GLU A 201 8.07 -13.71 6.81
C GLU A 201 7.91 -12.39 6.06
N VAL A 202 6.91 -11.59 6.45
CA VAL A 202 6.67 -10.26 5.85
C VAL A 202 7.88 -9.34 6.06
N THR A 203 8.44 -9.30 7.27
CA THR A 203 9.60 -8.46 7.58
C THR A 203 10.84 -8.90 6.81
N ASN A 204 11.06 -10.21 6.70
CA ASN A 204 12.18 -10.77 5.94
C ASN A 204 12.06 -10.45 4.45
N ALA A 205 10.87 -10.52 3.87
CA ALA A 205 10.64 -10.13 2.47
C ALA A 205 10.96 -8.64 2.22
N TYR A 206 10.56 -7.75 3.14
CA TYR A 206 10.96 -6.34 3.07
C TYR A 206 12.48 -6.18 3.14
N TYR A 207 13.13 -6.87 4.08
CA TYR A 207 14.57 -6.78 4.24
C TYR A 207 15.32 -7.25 2.99
N LYS A 208 14.96 -8.41 2.46
CA LYS A 208 15.53 -8.93 1.22
C LYS A 208 15.39 -7.95 0.07
N LEU A 209 14.20 -7.43 -0.14
CA LEU A 209 13.88 -6.60 -1.30
C LEU A 209 14.45 -5.18 -1.20
N LEU A 210 14.43 -4.58 -0.01
CA LEU A 210 14.81 -3.19 0.18
C LEU A 210 16.26 -2.99 0.63
N VAL A 211 16.89 -4.03 1.18
CA VAL A 211 18.25 -3.96 1.73
C VAL A 211 19.21 -4.86 0.95
N GLU A 212 18.92 -6.16 0.82
CA GLU A 212 19.81 -7.10 0.13
C GLU A 212 19.77 -6.93 -1.39
N ASN A 213 18.58 -6.75 -1.96
CA ASN A 213 18.34 -6.57 -3.40
C ASN A 213 18.02 -5.11 -3.74
N ALA A 214 18.73 -4.18 -3.13
CA ALA A 214 18.50 -2.74 -3.25
C ALA A 214 19.00 -2.13 -4.56
N ASP A 215 19.00 -2.88 -5.67
CA ASP A 215 19.40 -2.34 -6.98
C ASP A 215 18.56 -1.10 -7.31
N PRO A 216 19.22 0.05 -7.60
CA PRO A 216 18.53 1.32 -7.83
C PRO A 216 17.82 1.40 -9.18
N ASN A 217 17.99 0.42 -10.06
CA ASN A 217 17.42 0.40 -11.40
C ASN A 217 16.39 -0.70 -11.60
N ILE A 218 16.28 -1.67 -10.70
CA ILE A 218 15.36 -2.79 -10.84
C ILE A 218 14.11 -2.56 -10.00
N PRO A 219 12.92 -2.48 -10.61
CA PRO A 219 11.66 -2.37 -9.88
C PRO A 219 11.37 -3.63 -9.07
N LYS A 220 10.57 -3.51 -8.03
CA LYS A 220 10.42 -4.52 -6.99
C LYS A 220 8.96 -4.84 -6.72
N VAL A 221 8.67 -6.10 -6.42
CA VAL A 221 7.35 -6.53 -5.96
C VAL A 221 7.46 -7.53 -4.81
N ILE A 222 6.64 -7.32 -3.79
CA ILE A 222 6.35 -8.31 -2.75
C ILE A 222 4.91 -8.78 -2.95
N TYR A 223 4.68 -10.07 -3.07
CA TYR A 223 3.33 -10.60 -2.96
C TYR A 223 3.15 -11.34 -1.65
N SER A 224 1.98 -11.25 -1.07
CA SER A 224 1.65 -11.96 0.16
C SER A 224 0.40 -12.80 -0.05
N LYS A 225 0.50 -14.10 0.22
CA LYS A 225 -0.68 -14.96 0.26
C LYS A 225 -1.50 -14.60 1.49
N THR A 226 -2.74 -14.26 1.26
CA THR A 226 -3.67 -13.84 2.30
C THR A 226 -5.01 -14.56 2.13
N ARG A 227 -5.89 -14.34 3.08
CA ARG A 227 -7.26 -14.85 3.02
C ARG A 227 -8.24 -13.70 3.04
N LYS A 228 -9.05 -13.58 1.99
CA LYS A 228 -10.04 -12.51 1.89
C LYS A 228 -11.06 -12.58 3.02
N GLY A 229 -11.34 -11.44 3.65
CA GLY A 229 -12.27 -11.35 4.78
C GLY A 229 -11.74 -11.88 6.11
N ARG A 230 -10.42 -12.15 6.20
CA ARG A 230 -9.78 -12.67 7.42
C ARG A 230 -10.12 -11.87 8.67
N GLY A 231 -10.51 -12.60 9.71
CA GLY A 231 -10.85 -12.04 11.03
C GLY A 231 -12.22 -11.37 11.11
N TYR A 232 -12.98 -11.30 10.02
CA TYR A 232 -14.35 -10.79 10.02
C TYR A 232 -15.36 -11.93 9.92
N HIS A 233 -15.71 -12.50 11.05
CA HIS A 233 -16.48 -13.72 11.28
C HIS A 233 -17.37 -14.25 10.14
N VAL A 234 -18.27 -13.40 9.61
CA VAL A 234 -19.25 -13.78 8.60
C VAL A 234 -18.63 -13.93 7.21
N TYR A 235 -17.56 -13.25 6.95
CA TYR A 235 -16.94 -13.14 5.62
C TYR A 235 -15.60 -13.85 5.50
N ASP A 236 -15.06 -14.35 6.61
CA ASP A 236 -13.81 -15.12 6.60
C ASP A 236 -13.96 -16.38 5.73
N ASN A 237 -13.06 -16.59 4.81
CA ASN A 237 -13.08 -17.66 3.79
C ASN A 237 -14.21 -17.58 2.75
N LYS A 238 -14.86 -16.46 2.58
CA LYS A 238 -15.88 -16.28 1.55
C LYS A 238 -15.32 -15.44 0.40
N SER A 239 -15.88 -15.68 -0.79
CA SER A 239 -15.53 -14.89 -1.97
C SER A 239 -15.94 -13.43 -1.81
N HIS A 240 -15.39 -12.57 -2.67
CA HIS A 240 -15.57 -11.15 -2.66
C HIS A 240 -17.03 -10.68 -2.57
N GLY A 241 -17.96 -11.29 -3.27
CA GLY A 241 -19.37 -10.87 -3.28
C GLY A 241 -20.03 -10.75 -1.89
N THR A 242 -19.36 -11.31 -0.86
CA THR A 242 -19.81 -11.24 0.52
C THR A 242 -18.88 -10.46 1.46
N ALA A 243 -17.64 -10.16 1.03
CA ALA A 243 -16.62 -9.53 1.86
C ALA A 243 -16.21 -8.12 1.37
N HIS A 244 -17.03 -7.48 0.54
CA HIS A 244 -16.72 -6.19 -0.05
C HIS A 244 -17.44 -5.04 0.61
#